data_1bdca9a5c7397938ffa6a8cc5ff6ef4b
#
_entry.id   1bdca9a5c7397938ffa6a8cc5ff6ef4b
#
_cell.length_a   1.000
_cell.length_b   1.000
_cell.length_c   1.000
_cell.angle_alpha   90.00
_cell.angle_beta   90.00
_cell.angle_gamma   90.00
#
_symmetry.space_group_name_H-M   'P 1'
#
loop_
_entity.id
_entity.type
_entity.pdbx_description
1 polymer ?
#
loop_
_entity_poly.entity_id
_entity_poly.type
_entity_poly.pdbx_seq_one_letter_code
_entity_poly.pdbx_strand_id
1 'polypeptide(L)'
;MFNIPDPDGYLSASDVKDVAEEVIAPLPLPGVEGSPLDPGDIWLVVILACVNQTSIWETCKDTDETPCDDTTLTWLHTLDRHWLEFVANLLLGRFAMTILDPDRSRIVSIDFIDNPYHGDHYAEEGELCSMAPKDGTTTCHRYCTAYVVSNEKPVTLAMTYVRNDEDEADAVERVLARVENYPFEIDLLLADSGFYNERVIRRAREIAATVVHVPKKGERMKDKLDTHKSYMTTYRMYKDSERELRFPLAVAVSYHAGDRGKSGEVVRGYVACGVTDRSAKQVERLYRKRSGIETSYRLLRQARGITTTRDPVVRFAIMLVAALLENLWLVLRWAVVARPRRGGRDLPEEFTFKTFCDWIRHELEEQLRRQWKIKANGVGVPASQAAAAG
;
A
#
# COMPACT_ATOMS: atom_id res chain seq x y z
N MET A 1 -8.42 20.83 -8.34
CA MET A 1 -9.41 20.15 -7.50
C MET A 1 -9.94 19.03 -8.37
N PHE A 2 -10.01 17.80 -7.93
CA PHE A 2 -10.64 16.75 -8.73
C PHE A 2 -12.09 17.10 -8.92
N ASN A 3 -12.65 16.78 -10.09
CA ASN A 3 -14.06 17.01 -10.38
C ASN A 3 -14.91 15.95 -9.63
N ILE A 4 -15.00 16.11 -8.30
CA ILE A 4 -15.79 15.21 -7.46
C ILE A 4 -17.26 15.48 -7.76
N PRO A 5 -18.06 14.44 -8.04
CA PRO A 5 -19.49 14.59 -8.30
C PRO A 5 -20.22 15.38 -7.22
N ASP A 6 -21.25 16.15 -7.60
CA ASP A 6 -22.06 16.95 -6.69
C ASP A 6 -22.67 16.05 -5.60
N PRO A 7 -22.51 16.37 -4.30
CA PRO A 7 -23.03 15.55 -3.22
C PRO A 7 -24.57 15.42 -3.20
N ASP A 8 -25.31 16.26 -3.93
CA ASP A 8 -26.77 16.18 -4.04
C ASP A 8 -27.27 15.22 -5.12
N GLY A 9 -26.35 14.63 -5.92
CA GLY A 9 -26.62 13.65 -6.95
C GLY A 9 -26.37 12.20 -6.53
N TYR A 10 -26.55 11.28 -7.48
CA TYR A 10 -26.14 9.88 -7.35
C TYR A 10 -24.74 9.72 -7.90
N LEU A 11 -23.87 9.04 -7.14
CA LEU A 11 -22.56 8.59 -7.65
C LEU A 11 -22.81 7.38 -8.56
N SER A 12 -22.50 7.52 -9.85
CA SER A 12 -22.60 6.43 -10.84
C SER A 12 -21.25 5.73 -11.07
N ALA A 13 -21.28 4.58 -11.74
CA ALA A 13 -20.08 3.88 -12.17
C ALA A 13 -19.25 4.73 -13.15
N SER A 14 -19.93 5.42 -14.09
CA SER A 14 -19.27 6.34 -15.03
C SER A 14 -18.55 7.48 -14.32
N ASP A 15 -19.17 8.11 -13.31
CA ASP A 15 -18.51 9.16 -12.52
C ASP A 15 -17.24 8.64 -11.84
N VAL A 16 -17.31 7.44 -11.28
CA VAL A 16 -16.14 6.81 -10.60
C VAL A 16 -15.02 6.52 -11.59
N LYS A 17 -15.36 6.03 -12.79
CA LYS A 17 -14.39 5.77 -13.86
C LYS A 17 -13.74 7.08 -14.33
N ASP A 18 -14.54 8.10 -14.64
CA ASP A 18 -14.05 9.38 -15.15
C ASP A 18 -13.10 10.06 -14.15
N VAL A 19 -13.42 10.03 -12.85
CA VAL A 19 -12.53 10.53 -11.82
C VAL A 19 -11.25 9.68 -11.69
N ALA A 20 -11.34 8.36 -11.86
CA ALA A 20 -10.14 7.50 -11.82
C ALA A 20 -9.21 7.82 -13.00
N GLU A 21 -9.74 8.04 -14.20
CA GLU A 21 -8.96 8.49 -15.35
C GLU A 21 -8.31 9.86 -15.12
N GLU A 22 -9.08 10.86 -14.66
CA GLU A 22 -8.58 12.21 -14.34
C GLU A 22 -7.45 12.17 -13.31
N VAL A 23 -7.53 11.28 -12.34
CA VAL A 23 -6.53 11.13 -11.28
C VAL A 23 -5.24 10.50 -11.78
N ILE A 24 -5.32 9.52 -12.66
CA ILE A 24 -4.16 8.78 -13.15
C ILE A 24 -3.49 9.51 -14.31
N ALA A 25 -4.23 10.25 -15.13
CA ALA A 25 -3.71 10.98 -16.29
C ALA A 25 -2.48 11.87 -16.01
N PRO A 26 -2.31 12.53 -14.84
CA PRO A 26 -1.12 13.31 -14.54
C PRO A 26 0.15 12.49 -14.28
N LEU A 27 0.06 11.16 -14.12
CA LEU A 27 1.25 10.33 -13.96
C LEU A 27 2.13 10.46 -15.21
N PRO A 28 3.43 10.72 -15.02
CA PRO A 28 4.32 10.97 -16.14
C PRO A 28 4.48 9.71 -16.98
N LEU A 29 4.23 9.85 -18.26
CA LEU A 29 4.50 8.83 -19.26
C LEU A 29 5.02 9.54 -20.51
N PRO A 30 6.35 9.64 -20.67
CA PRO A 30 6.97 10.39 -21.78
C PRO A 30 6.53 9.88 -23.15
N GLY A 31 6.22 8.59 -23.25
CA GLY A 31 5.78 7.95 -24.46
C GLY A 31 6.91 7.60 -25.43
N VAL A 32 6.52 7.16 -26.62
CA VAL A 32 7.41 6.77 -27.70
C VAL A 32 7.27 7.76 -28.84
N GLU A 33 8.38 8.37 -29.27
CA GLU A 33 8.39 9.34 -30.35
C GLU A 33 7.80 8.74 -31.65
N GLY A 34 6.88 9.49 -32.28
CA GLY A 34 6.18 9.06 -33.48
C GLY A 34 5.02 8.08 -33.27
N SER A 35 4.71 7.71 -32.04
CA SER A 35 3.53 6.90 -31.75
C SER A 35 2.25 7.76 -31.87
N PRO A 36 1.18 7.24 -32.47
CA PRO A 36 -0.11 7.92 -32.53
C PRO A 36 -0.93 7.82 -31.23
N LEU A 37 -0.44 7.05 -30.24
CA LEU A 37 -1.18 6.78 -28.99
C LEU A 37 -1.03 7.93 -28.01
N ASP A 38 -2.05 8.11 -27.19
CA ASP A 38 -2.05 9.02 -26.06
C ASP A 38 -1.57 8.29 -24.77
N PRO A 39 -0.82 8.96 -23.86
CA PRO A 39 -0.50 8.39 -22.56
C PRO A 39 -1.71 7.87 -21.78
N GLY A 40 -2.89 8.51 -21.96
CA GLY A 40 -4.15 8.08 -21.37
C GLY A 40 -4.53 6.66 -21.78
N ASP A 41 -4.37 6.29 -23.05
CA ASP A 41 -4.70 4.95 -23.55
C ASP A 41 -3.90 3.87 -22.81
N ILE A 42 -2.62 4.16 -22.51
CA ILE A 42 -1.74 3.25 -21.78
C ILE A 42 -2.19 3.14 -20.31
N TRP A 43 -2.53 4.28 -19.68
CA TRP A 43 -2.98 4.26 -18.29
C TRP A 43 -4.34 3.57 -18.13
N LEU A 44 -5.25 3.64 -19.11
CA LEU A 44 -6.50 2.88 -19.09
C LEU A 44 -6.24 1.37 -19.04
N VAL A 45 -5.29 0.87 -19.83
CA VAL A 45 -4.87 -0.55 -19.78
C VAL A 45 -4.33 -0.91 -18.39
N VAL A 46 -3.50 -0.05 -17.79
CA VAL A 46 -2.94 -0.29 -16.46
C VAL A 46 -4.03 -0.28 -15.39
N ILE A 47 -4.96 0.68 -15.43
CA ILE A 47 -6.11 0.74 -14.51
C ILE A 47 -6.93 -0.54 -14.62
N LEU A 48 -7.29 -0.94 -15.86
CA LEU A 48 -8.09 -2.15 -16.08
C LEU A 48 -7.37 -3.41 -15.62
N ALA A 49 -6.05 -3.54 -15.88
CA ALA A 49 -5.24 -4.63 -15.36
C ALA A 49 -5.23 -4.65 -13.81
N CYS A 50 -5.17 -3.48 -13.18
CA CYS A 50 -5.19 -3.34 -11.73
C CYS A 50 -6.53 -3.76 -11.13
N VAL A 51 -7.66 -3.23 -11.60
CA VAL A 51 -8.98 -3.53 -11.05
C VAL A 51 -9.43 -4.97 -11.33
N ASN A 52 -8.93 -5.57 -12.42
CA ASN A 52 -9.12 -6.99 -12.74
C ASN A 52 -8.16 -7.92 -12.02
N GLN A 53 -7.12 -7.40 -11.37
CA GLN A 53 -6.03 -8.20 -10.78
C GLN A 53 -5.40 -9.14 -11.81
N THR A 54 -5.24 -8.67 -13.03
CA THR A 54 -4.71 -9.45 -14.16
C THR A 54 -3.44 -8.80 -14.72
N SER A 55 -2.85 -9.39 -15.76
CA SER A 55 -1.69 -8.86 -16.45
C SER A 55 -2.08 -7.88 -17.57
N ILE A 56 -1.14 -7.02 -17.97
CA ILE A 56 -1.29 -6.16 -19.15
C ILE A 56 -1.57 -7.02 -20.38
N TRP A 57 -0.84 -8.13 -20.55
CA TRP A 57 -1.05 -9.08 -21.65
C TRP A 57 -2.48 -9.62 -21.68
N GLU A 58 -3.01 -10.09 -20.55
CA GLU A 58 -4.37 -10.61 -20.47
C GLU A 58 -5.41 -9.53 -20.77
N THR A 59 -5.19 -8.30 -20.26
CA THR A 59 -6.04 -7.15 -20.52
C THR A 59 -6.09 -6.81 -22.01
N CYS A 60 -4.94 -6.67 -22.68
CA CYS A 60 -4.86 -6.33 -24.10
C CYS A 60 -5.38 -7.43 -25.01
N LYS A 61 -5.20 -8.70 -24.63
CA LYS A 61 -5.70 -9.85 -25.40
C LYS A 61 -7.22 -9.89 -25.50
N ASP A 62 -7.90 -9.46 -24.43
CA ASP A 62 -9.35 -9.56 -24.31
C ASP A 62 -10.10 -8.28 -24.71
N THR A 63 -9.38 -7.25 -25.18
CA THR A 63 -9.96 -5.95 -25.56
C THR A 63 -9.60 -5.59 -27.00
N ASP A 64 -10.56 -4.99 -27.75
CA ASP A 64 -10.35 -4.60 -29.15
C ASP A 64 -9.79 -3.18 -29.32
N GLU A 65 -10.11 -2.29 -28.40
CA GLU A 65 -9.80 -0.84 -28.46
C GLU A 65 -8.60 -0.47 -27.57
N THR A 66 -7.68 -1.42 -27.31
CA THR A 66 -6.45 -1.17 -26.56
C THR A 66 -5.22 -1.31 -27.44
N PRO A 67 -4.11 -0.59 -27.12
CA PRO A 67 -2.80 -0.93 -27.63
C PRO A 67 -2.46 -2.38 -27.31
N CYS A 68 -1.64 -3.03 -28.15
CA CYS A 68 -1.16 -4.37 -27.79
C CYS A 68 -0.23 -4.31 -26.55
N ASP A 69 -0.07 -5.43 -25.88
CA ASP A 69 0.71 -5.55 -24.66
C ASP A 69 2.18 -5.15 -24.82
N ASP A 70 2.82 -5.53 -25.95
CA ASP A 70 4.19 -5.12 -26.27
C ASP A 70 4.31 -3.60 -26.39
N THR A 71 3.34 -2.95 -27.06
CA THR A 71 3.30 -1.48 -27.18
C THR A 71 3.11 -0.84 -25.82
N THR A 72 2.16 -1.33 -25.03
CA THR A 72 1.89 -0.84 -23.68
C THR A 72 3.13 -0.96 -22.79
N LEU A 73 3.80 -2.10 -22.80
CA LEU A 73 5.03 -2.31 -22.03
C LEU A 73 6.18 -1.42 -22.54
N THR A 74 6.33 -1.25 -23.86
CA THR A 74 7.34 -0.35 -24.44
C THR A 74 7.17 1.08 -23.91
N TRP A 75 5.94 1.58 -23.84
CA TRP A 75 5.65 2.89 -23.25
C TRP A 75 5.97 2.92 -21.75
N LEU A 76 5.57 1.92 -20.98
CA LEU A 76 5.83 1.86 -19.54
C LEU A 76 7.34 1.77 -19.23
N HIS A 77 8.15 1.20 -20.10
CA HIS A 77 9.61 1.18 -19.98
C HIS A 77 10.27 2.56 -20.17
N THR A 78 9.52 3.58 -20.65
CA THR A 78 10.02 4.97 -20.72
C THR A 78 9.86 5.74 -19.41
N LEU A 79 9.22 5.13 -18.38
CA LEU A 79 8.98 5.77 -17.11
C LEU A 79 10.29 6.10 -16.37
N ASP A 80 10.42 7.35 -15.92
CA ASP A 80 11.43 7.73 -14.95
C ASP A 80 10.92 7.48 -13.52
N ARG A 81 11.65 6.69 -12.73
CA ARG A 81 11.26 6.28 -11.38
C ARG A 81 11.06 7.47 -10.44
N HIS A 82 11.99 8.42 -10.45
CA HIS A 82 11.95 9.54 -9.50
C HIS A 82 10.81 10.49 -9.83
N TRP A 83 10.59 10.74 -11.12
CA TRP A 83 9.51 11.59 -11.56
C TRP A 83 8.14 10.95 -11.32
N LEU A 84 8.01 9.66 -11.60
CA LEU A 84 6.81 8.87 -11.29
C LEU A 84 6.50 8.91 -9.79
N GLU A 85 7.49 8.63 -8.93
CA GLU A 85 7.34 8.68 -7.48
C GLU A 85 6.92 10.08 -7.01
N PHE A 86 7.57 11.12 -7.54
CA PHE A 86 7.25 12.50 -7.17
C PHE A 86 5.79 12.86 -7.48
N VAL A 87 5.34 12.62 -8.71
CA VAL A 87 3.96 12.95 -9.12
C VAL A 87 2.94 12.10 -8.36
N ALA A 88 3.17 10.79 -8.23
CA ALA A 88 2.27 9.93 -7.47
C ALA A 88 2.12 10.37 -6.01
N ASN A 89 3.22 10.77 -5.35
CA ASN A 89 3.15 11.27 -3.98
C ASN A 89 2.44 12.64 -3.87
N LEU A 90 2.54 13.50 -4.89
CA LEU A 90 1.72 14.73 -4.94
C LEU A 90 0.22 14.39 -5.02
N LEU A 91 -0.16 13.38 -5.80
CA LEU A 91 -1.55 12.92 -5.91
C LEU A 91 -2.03 12.28 -4.60
N LEU A 92 -1.23 11.42 -3.96
CA LEU A 92 -1.54 10.88 -2.63
C LEU A 92 -1.76 11.99 -1.61
N GLY A 93 -0.88 13.00 -1.62
CA GLY A 93 -1.02 14.18 -0.77
C GLY A 93 -2.31 14.96 -1.03
N ARG A 94 -2.66 15.18 -2.29
CA ARG A 94 -3.89 15.85 -2.67
C ARG A 94 -5.14 15.12 -2.17
N PHE A 95 -5.16 13.78 -2.26
CA PHE A 95 -6.23 12.97 -1.68
C PHE A 95 -6.32 13.10 -0.16
N ALA A 96 -5.17 12.99 0.52
CA ALA A 96 -5.12 13.13 1.97
C ALA A 96 -5.69 14.48 2.40
N MET A 97 -5.30 15.57 1.75
CA MET A 97 -5.80 16.92 2.06
C MET A 97 -7.27 17.15 1.72
N THR A 98 -7.86 16.35 0.85
CA THR A 98 -9.30 16.42 0.56
C THR A 98 -10.15 15.91 1.71
N ILE A 99 -9.65 14.92 2.47
CA ILE A 99 -10.44 14.26 3.53
C ILE A 99 -9.93 14.53 4.94
N LEU A 100 -8.65 14.88 5.11
CA LEU A 100 -8.08 15.16 6.43
C LEU A 100 -8.27 16.63 6.80
N ASP A 101 -8.62 16.85 8.06
CA ASP A 101 -8.71 18.18 8.66
C ASP A 101 -7.29 18.64 9.05
N PRO A 102 -6.77 19.76 8.53
CA PRO A 102 -5.42 20.23 8.82
C PRO A 102 -5.23 20.65 10.29
N ASP A 103 -6.31 20.99 10.99
CA ASP A 103 -6.25 21.45 12.38
C ASP A 103 -6.22 20.29 13.40
N ARG A 104 -6.25 19.05 12.93
CA ARG A 104 -6.20 17.87 13.80
C ARG A 104 -4.89 17.13 13.65
N SER A 105 -4.25 16.79 14.76
CA SER A 105 -3.08 15.91 14.77
C SER A 105 -3.42 14.48 14.31
N ARG A 106 -2.41 13.77 13.79
CA ARG A 106 -2.58 12.43 13.19
C ARG A 106 -1.67 11.40 13.84
N ILE A 107 -2.16 10.17 13.87
CA ILE A 107 -1.33 9.00 14.13
C ILE A 107 -0.95 8.41 12.78
N VAL A 108 0.34 8.33 12.52
CA VAL A 108 0.88 7.79 11.26
C VAL A 108 1.60 6.48 11.55
N SER A 109 1.38 5.48 10.72
CA SER A 109 2.15 4.24 10.72
C SER A 109 3.05 4.19 9.50
N ILE A 110 4.28 3.71 9.70
CA ILE A 110 5.21 3.38 8.62
C ILE A 110 5.29 1.87 8.53
N ASP A 111 5.27 1.35 7.30
CA ASP A 111 5.40 -0.10 7.10
C ASP A 111 5.95 -0.42 5.71
N PHE A 112 6.47 -1.65 5.55
CA PHE A 112 6.91 -2.17 4.26
C PHE A 112 5.84 -3.03 3.61
N ILE A 113 5.69 -2.86 2.29
CA ILE A 113 4.90 -3.75 1.45
C ILE A 113 5.85 -4.62 0.64
N ASP A 114 5.84 -5.91 0.88
CA ASP A 114 6.56 -6.87 0.08
C ASP A 114 5.66 -7.38 -1.06
N ASN A 115 6.12 -7.16 -2.31
CA ASN A 115 5.51 -7.69 -3.51
C ASN A 115 6.33 -8.88 -4.00
N PRO A 116 5.90 -10.14 -3.77
CA PRO A 116 6.67 -11.34 -4.10
C PRO A 116 7.14 -11.36 -5.56
N TYR A 117 8.37 -11.80 -5.78
CA TYR A 117 8.98 -11.96 -7.09
C TYR A 117 9.37 -13.42 -7.32
N HIS A 118 8.93 -13.97 -8.45
CA HIS A 118 9.12 -15.38 -8.80
C HIS A 118 10.04 -15.60 -10.00
N GLY A 119 10.61 -14.52 -10.58
CA GLY A 119 11.54 -14.60 -11.70
C GLY A 119 12.97 -14.92 -11.25
N ASP A 120 13.88 -15.01 -12.23
CA ASP A 120 15.30 -15.16 -11.96
C ASP A 120 15.85 -13.94 -11.21
N HIS A 121 16.85 -14.16 -10.36
CA HIS A 121 17.53 -13.08 -9.68
C HIS A 121 18.33 -12.23 -10.68
N TYR A 122 18.10 -10.92 -10.67
CA TYR A 122 18.95 -9.95 -11.31
C TYR A 122 19.72 -9.16 -10.24
N ALA A 123 20.86 -9.72 -9.84
CA ALA A 123 21.63 -9.22 -8.70
C ALA A 123 22.30 -7.85 -8.96
N GLU A 124 22.45 -7.44 -10.22
CA GLU A 124 23.18 -6.24 -10.59
C GLU A 124 22.44 -4.94 -10.29
N GLU A 125 21.13 -4.98 -10.13
CA GLU A 125 20.30 -3.78 -10.00
C GLU A 125 19.96 -3.39 -8.57
N GLY A 126 20.27 -4.22 -7.58
CA GLY A 126 19.95 -3.96 -6.17
C GLY A 126 18.44 -3.83 -5.87
N GLU A 127 17.58 -4.34 -6.77
CA GLU A 127 16.13 -4.09 -6.72
C GLU A 127 15.34 -5.16 -5.95
N LEU A 128 15.94 -6.33 -5.74
CA LEU A 128 15.26 -7.43 -5.07
C LEU A 128 15.66 -7.54 -3.60
N CYS A 129 14.71 -7.27 -2.72
CA CYS A 129 14.88 -7.45 -1.28
C CYS A 129 14.58 -8.88 -0.86
N SER A 130 15.24 -9.33 0.23
CA SER A 130 14.92 -10.60 0.88
C SER A 130 13.66 -10.47 1.73
N MET A 131 12.81 -11.50 1.71
CA MET A 131 11.61 -11.59 2.55
C MET A 131 11.49 -12.97 3.20
N ALA A 132 10.64 -13.08 4.22
CA ALA A 132 10.27 -14.40 4.74
C ALA A 132 9.61 -15.24 3.64
N PRO A 133 9.82 -16.56 3.60
CA PRO A 133 9.23 -17.43 2.57
C PRO A 133 7.72 -17.22 2.47
N LYS A 134 7.27 -16.85 1.29
CA LYS A 134 5.85 -16.60 1.00
C LYS A 134 5.55 -16.94 -0.44
N ASP A 135 4.44 -17.63 -0.68
CA ASP A 135 3.96 -17.96 -2.02
C ASP A 135 5.03 -18.63 -2.91
N GLY A 136 5.96 -19.40 -2.30
CA GLY A 136 7.03 -20.13 -3.02
C GLY A 136 8.28 -19.30 -3.35
N THR A 137 8.42 -18.07 -2.88
CA THR A 137 9.61 -17.23 -3.07
C THR A 137 10.11 -16.64 -1.75
N THR A 138 11.40 -16.23 -1.75
CA THR A 138 12.06 -15.50 -0.66
C THR A 138 12.51 -14.11 -1.08
N THR A 139 12.14 -13.68 -2.29
CA THR A 139 12.50 -12.38 -2.86
C THR A 139 11.28 -11.56 -3.20
N CYS A 140 11.42 -10.25 -3.10
CA CYS A 140 10.35 -9.31 -3.38
C CYS A 140 10.87 -7.97 -3.89
N HIS A 141 10.03 -7.23 -4.59
CA HIS A 141 10.12 -5.78 -4.65
C HIS A 141 9.48 -5.21 -3.39
N ARG A 142 10.21 -4.36 -2.69
CA ARG A 142 9.76 -3.77 -1.43
C ARG A 142 9.44 -2.29 -1.60
N TYR A 143 8.38 -1.86 -0.96
CA TYR A 143 7.98 -0.44 -0.92
C TYR A 143 7.76 -0.02 0.53
N CYS A 144 8.21 1.20 0.88
CA CYS A 144 7.96 1.82 2.17
C CYS A 144 6.78 2.78 2.05
N THR A 145 5.86 2.73 3.01
CA THR A 145 4.66 3.58 3.00
C THR A 145 4.48 4.28 4.34
N ALA A 146 3.86 5.47 4.30
CA ALA A 146 3.28 6.13 5.45
C ALA A 146 1.76 6.19 5.32
N TYR A 147 1.05 5.86 6.38
CA TYR A 147 -0.40 5.71 6.39
C TYR A 147 -1.02 6.31 7.65
N VAL A 148 -2.09 7.08 7.52
CA VAL A 148 -2.85 7.57 8.66
C VAL A 148 -3.66 6.42 9.26
N VAL A 149 -3.33 6.03 10.48
CA VAL A 149 -4.05 4.97 11.21
C VAL A 149 -5.10 5.60 12.14
N SER A 150 -6.17 6.05 11.55
CA SER A 150 -7.29 6.63 12.29
C SER A 150 -8.55 5.82 12.03
N ASN A 151 -9.38 5.65 13.05
CA ASN A 151 -10.68 5.00 12.88
C ASN A 151 -11.64 5.80 11.99
N GLU A 152 -11.31 7.09 11.74
CA GLU A 152 -12.22 7.99 11.02
C GLU A 152 -11.87 8.11 9.54
N LYS A 153 -10.60 8.28 9.17
CA LYS A 153 -10.20 8.55 7.78
C LYS A 153 -8.80 8.02 7.49
N PRO A 154 -8.65 6.70 7.39
CA PRO A 154 -7.37 6.09 7.03
C PRO A 154 -7.01 6.43 5.58
N VAL A 155 -5.76 6.81 5.31
CA VAL A 155 -5.31 7.18 3.97
C VAL A 155 -3.79 7.04 3.83
N THR A 156 -3.32 6.62 2.67
CA THR A 156 -1.89 6.58 2.34
C THR A 156 -1.38 8.00 2.08
N LEU A 157 -0.35 8.40 2.83
CA LEU A 157 0.28 9.72 2.71
C LEU A 157 1.43 9.73 1.72
N ALA A 158 2.25 8.69 1.73
CA ALA A 158 3.43 8.60 0.89
C ALA A 158 3.80 7.14 0.63
N MET A 159 4.44 6.89 -0.51
CA MET A 159 5.03 5.61 -0.89
C MET A 159 6.35 5.83 -1.62
N THR A 160 7.37 5.03 -1.29
CA THR A 160 8.66 4.99 -2.00
C THR A 160 9.11 3.55 -2.22
N TYR A 161 9.95 3.32 -3.20
CA TYR A 161 10.61 2.03 -3.40
C TYR A 161 11.74 1.83 -2.38
N VAL A 162 12.13 0.57 -2.16
CA VAL A 162 13.24 0.17 -1.29
C VAL A 162 14.21 -0.68 -2.10
N ARG A 163 15.48 -0.32 -2.11
CA ARG A 163 16.55 -1.07 -2.78
C ARG A 163 17.26 -1.99 -1.79
N ASN A 164 17.76 -3.11 -2.29
CA ASN A 164 18.53 -4.05 -1.47
C ASN A 164 19.96 -3.54 -1.17
N ASP A 165 20.47 -2.61 -1.99
CA ASP A 165 21.79 -2.02 -1.86
C ASP A 165 21.79 -0.70 -1.04
N GLU A 166 20.65 -0.27 -0.49
CA GLU A 166 20.53 0.87 0.43
C GLU A 166 20.21 0.43 1.86
N ASP A 167 20.48 1.31 2.83
CA ASP A 167 19.96 1.12 4.19
C ASP A 167 18.44 1.36 4.19
N GLU A 168 17.66 0.48 4.80
CA GLU A 168 16.20 0.65 4.94
C GLU A 168 15.84 2.02 5.56
N ALA A 169 16.73 2.61 6.37
CA ALA A 169 16.56 3.95 6.91
C ALA A 169 16.52 5.05 5.83
N ASP A 170 17.16 4.84 4.68
CA ASP A 170 17.14 5.83 3.59
C ASP A 170 15.75 5.88 2.91
N ALA A 171 15.11 4.73 2.73
CA ALA A 171 13.73 4.67 2.25
C ALA A 171 12.74 5.31 3.27
N VAL A 172 12.96 5.05 4.57
CA VAL A 172 12.17 5.67 5.64
C VAL A 172 12.35 7.19 5.63
N GLU A 173 13.56 7.70 5.45
CA GLU A 173 13.83 9.14 5.36
C GLU A 173 13.06 9.78 4.20
N ARG A 174 13.07 9.15 3.00
CA ARG A 174 12.30 9.65 1.84
C ARG A 174 10.81 9.75 2.14
N VAL A 175 10.24 8.77 2.84
CA VAL A 175 8.83 8.78 3.22
C VAL A 175 8.55 9.83 4.29
N LEU A 176 9.37 9.91 5.33
CA LEU A 176 9.18 10.87 6.43
C LEU A 176 9.34 12.31 5.96
N ALA A 177 10.32 12.61 5.10
CA ALA A 177 10.50 13.93 4.51
C ALA A 177 9.25 14.40 3.72
N ARG A 178 8.52 13.47 3.10
CA ARG A 178 7.23 13.81 2.45
C ARG A 178 6.12 14.05 3.48
N VAL A 179 6.09 13.24 4.52
CA VAL A 179 5.07 13.33 5.58
C VAL A 179 5.19 14.63 6.37
N GLU A 180 6.39 15.15 6.59
CA GLU A 180 6.61 16.44 7.23
C GLU A 180 6.11 17.66 6.44
N ASN A 181 5.91 17.52 5.13
CA ASN A 181 5.38 18.59 4.30
C ASN A 181 3.85 18.76 4.39
N TYR A 182 3.16 17.88 5.12
CA TYR A 182 1.73 18.04 5.37
C TYR A 182 1.46 19.14 6.39
N PRO A 183 0.36 19.90 6.26
CA PRO A 183 0.06 21.02 7.15
C PRO A 183 -0.49 20.62 8.52
N PHE A 184 -0.71 19.33 8.77
CA PHE A 184 -1.19 18.83 10.06
C PHE A 184 -0.04 18.30 10.92
N GLU A 185 -0.19 18.37 12.23
CA GLU A 185 0.75 17.78 13.18
C GLU A 185 0.65 16.25 13.21
N ILE A 186 1.80 15.59 13.39
CA ILE A 186 1.86 14.17 13.69
C ILE A 186 2.00 14.00 15.20
N ASP A 187 0.97 13.48 15.83
CA ASP A 187 0.95 13.21 17.28
C ASP A 187 1.80 11.97 17.63
N LEU A 188 1.74 10.95 16.76
CA LEU A 188 2.38 9.67 17.04
C LEU A 188 2.79 8.96 15.74
N LEU A 189 4.05 8.51 15.69
CA LEU A 189 4.57 7.59 14.68
C LEU A 189 4.62 6.16 15.23
N LEU A 190 4.09 5.23 14.45
CA LEU A 190 4.07 3.80 14.75
C LEU A 190 4.85 3.03 13.69
N ALA A 191 5.71 2.11 14.13
CA ALA A 191 6.44 1.24 13.20
C ALA A 191 6.66 -0.15 13.80
N ASP A 192 6.78 -1.16 12.95
CA ASP A 192 6.99 -2.52 13.41
C ASP A 192 8.47 -2.82 13.73
N SER A 193 8.79 -4.07 14.02
CA SER A 193 10.13 -4.48 14.40
C SER A 193 11.14 -4.45 13.25
N GLY A 194 10.72 -4.38 12.00
CA GLY A 194 11.58 -4.15 10.84
C GLY A 194 12.25 -2.77 10.89
N PHE A 195 11.59 -1.81 11.53
CA PHE A 195 12.08 -0.44 11.70
C PHE A 195 12.87 -0.22 13.00
N TYR A 196 13.23 -1.29 13.71
CA TYR A 196 14.08 -1.20 14.92
C TYR A 196 15.55 -0.94 14.53
N ASN A 197 15.77 0.22 13.98
CA ASN A 197 17.06 0.75 13.51
C ASN A 197 17.34 2.09 14.20
N GLU A 198 18.58 2.33 14.57
CA GLU A 198 19.01 3.55 15.29
C GLU A 198 18.72 4.81 14.47
N ARG A 199 19.02 4.84 13.16
CA ARG A 199 18.79 5.98 12.28
C ARG A 199 17.28 6.27 12.18
N VAL A 200 16.47 5.24 12.00
CA VAL A 200 15.00 5.36 11.93
C VAL A 200 14.43 5.93 13.23
N ILE A 201 14.84 5.39 14.38
CA ILE A 201 14.34 5.86 15.68
C ILE A 201 14.76 7.31 15.96
N ARG A 202 16.01 7.71 15.61
CA ARG A 202 16.45 9.11 15.72
C ARG A 202 15.58 10.03 14.89
N ARG A 203 15.40 9.67 13.63
CA ARG A 203 14.63 10.49 12.69
C ARG A 203 13.16 10.59 13.08
N ALA A 204 12.53 9.48 13.42
CA ALA A 204 11.11 9.44 13.79
C ALA A 204 10.81 10.29 15.05
N ARG A 205 11.67 10.25 16.07
CA ARG A 205 11.49 11.04 17.30
C ARG A 205 11.70 12.54 17.13
N GLU A 206 12.34 12.98 16.05
CA GLU A 206 12.47 14.40 15.69
C GLU A 206 11.14 14.96 15.18
N ILE A 207 10.33 14.10 14.56
CA ILE A 207 9.05 14.48 13.96
C ILE A 207 7.92 14.42 14.98
N ALA A 208 7.83 13.30 15.74
CA ALA A 208 6.69 13.06 16.63
C ALA A 208 7.05 12.11 17.79
N ALA A 209 6.13 11.98 18.73
CA ALA A 209 6.16 10.84 19.64
C ALA A 209 6.23 9.54 18.83
N THR A 210 7.07 8.58 19.26
CA THR A 210 7.40 7.41 18.44
C THR A 210 7.30 6.12 19.23
N VAL A 211 6.56 5.15 18.69
CA VAL A 211 6.45 3.80 19.22
C VAL A 211 6.86 2.79 18.15
N VAL A 212 7.95 2.07 18.40
CA VAL A 212 8.47 1.01 17.53
C VAL A 212 8.47 -0.32 18.26
N HIS A 213 7.94 -1.37 17.66
CA HIS A 213 8.05 -2.72 18.24
C HIS A 213 9.49 -3.20 18.24
N VAL A 214 9.93 -3.77 19.36
CA VAL A 214 11.32 -4.21 19.56
C VAL A 214 11.42 -5.72 19.31
N PRO A 215 12.31 -6.17 18.41
CA PRO A 215 12.51 -7.59 18.20
C PRO A 215 13.20 -8.26 19.41
N LYS A 216 12.80 -9.48 19.75
CA LYS A 216 13.43 -10.28 20.81
C LYS A 216 14.78 -10.84 20.35
N LYS A 217 15.76 -9.95 20.10
CA LYS A 217 17.10 -10.29 19.60
C LYS A 217 18.17 -9.73 20.53
N GLY A 218 19.30 -10.48 20.69
CA GLY A 218 20.40 -10.12 21.57
C GLY A 218 20.11 -10.36 23.05
N GLU A 219 21.13 -10.82 23.81
CA GLU A 219 20.98 -11.23 25.22
C GLU A 219 20.43 -10.10 26.10
N ARG A 220 20.97 -8.88 25.98
CA ARG A 220 20.53 -7.73 26.78
C ARG A 220 19.05 -7.38 26.58
N MET A 221 18.49 -7.59 25.37
CA MET A 221 17.07 -7.37 25.12
C MET A 221 16.23 -8.55 25.60
N LYS A 222 16.72 -9.78 25.42
CA LYS A 222 16.07 -10.98 25.96
C LYS A 222 15.91 -10.89 27.47
N ASP A 223 16.98 -10.48 28.20
CA ASP A 223 16.93 -10.28 29.66
C ASP A 223 15.86 -9.25 30.09
N LYS A 224 15.70 -8.17 29.29
CA LYS A 224 14.63 -7.17 29.56
C LYS A 224 13.23 -7.72 29.29
N LEU A 225 13.11 -8.63 28.35
CA LEU A 225 11.82 -9.26 27.99
C LEU A 225 11.55 -10.57 28.75
N ASP A 226 12.46 -11.01 29.59
CA ASP A 226 12.26 -12.14 30.50
C ASP A 226 11.61 -11.68 31.82
N THR A 227 10.29 -11.47 31.76
CA THR A 227 9.53 -10.90 32.88
C THR A 227 8.05 -11.31 32.80
N HIS A 228 7.41 -11.37 33.98
CA HIS A 228 5.97 -11.59 34.12
C HIS A 228 5.21 -10.29 34.47
N LYS A 229 5.90 -9.15 34.50
CA LYS A 229 5.31 -7.87 34.87
C LYS A 229 5.57 -6.82 33.81
N SER A 230 4.54 -6.02 33.51
CA SER A 230 4.70 -4.87 32.63
C SER A 230 5.42 -3.73 33.38
N TYR A 231 6.39 -3.10 32.73
CA TYR A 231 7.15 -1.99 33.31
C TYR A 231 7.73 -1.05 32.26
N MET A 232 8.11 0.13 32.69
CA MET A 232 8.88 1.10 31.90
C MET A 232 10.35 1.10 32.37
N THR A 233 11.27 1.18 31.45
CA THR A 233 12.71 1.27 31.73
C THR A 233 13.41 2.08 30.63
N THR A 234 14.72 2.16 30.72
CA THR A 234 15.55 2.75 29.66
C THR A 234 16.42 1.66 29.02
N TYR A 235 16.56 1.72 27.70
CA TYR A 235 17.46 0.85 26.97
C TYR A 235 18.53 1.69 26.24
N ARG A 236 19.72 1.11 26.09
CA ARG A 236 20.85 1.68 25.33
C ARG A 236 21.17 0.74 24.18
N MET A 237 20.75 1.09 22.97
CA MET A 237 21.12 0.43 21.72
C MET A 237 22.57 0.81 21.39
N TYR A 238 23.38 -0.11 20.87
CA TYR A 238 24.78 0.09 20.52
C TYR A 238 25.62 0.72 21.66
N LYS A 239 25.40 0.24 22.88
CA LYS A 239 26.04 0.74 24.09
C LYS A 239 27.56 0.85 23.90
N ASP A 240 28.10 1.98 24.35
CA ASP A 240 29.53 2.28 24.33
C ASP A 240 30.13 2.39 22.90
N SER A 241 29.31 2.73 21.90
CA SER A 241 29.74 3.06 20.54
C SER A 241 29.30 4.46 20.13
N GLU A 242 29.84 4.99 19.03
CA GLU A 242 29.45 6.29 18.46
C GLU A 242 27.99 6.32 18.03
N ARG A 243 27.43 5.16 17.72
CA ARG A 243 26.02 4.99 17.34
C ARG A 243 25.09 4.80 18.55
N GLU A 244 25.57 4.96 19.77
CA GLU A 244 24.73 4.75 20.95
C GLU A 244 23.45 5.58 20.91
N LEU A 245 22.33 4.89 21.07
CA LEU A 245 21.02 5.50 21.20
C LEU A 245 20.35 5.06 22.49
N ARG A 246 20.02 6.03 23.34
CA ARG A 246 19.23 5.83 24.54
C ARG A 246 17.79 6.19 24.32
N PHE A 247 16.87 5.30 24.73
CA PHE A 247 15.44 5.53 24.62
C PHE A 247 14.67 4.86 25.77
N PRO A 248 13.45 5.36 26.10
CA PRO A 248 12.52 4.69 26.98
C PRO A 248 12.02 3.38 26.34
N LEU A 249 12.09 2.29 27.09
CA LEU A 249 11.61 0.96 26.70
C LEU A 249 10.37 0.62 27.54
N ALA A 250 9.25 0.42 26.87
CA ALA A 250 8.03 -0.13 27.47
C ALA A 250 8.04 -1.65 27.30
N VAL A 251 8.00 -2.41 28.38
CA VAL A 251 7.84 -3.86 28.38
C VAL A 251 6.42 -4.19 28.81
N ALA A 252 5.61 -4.68 27.89
CA ALA A 252 4.22 -5.03 28.15
C ALA A 252 4.04 -6.54 28.17
N VAL A 253 3.36 -7.01 29.23
CA VAL A 253 2.96 -8.41 29.39
C VAL A 253 1.46 -8.49 29.18
N SER A 254 1.04 -9.30 28.22
CA SER A 254 -0.36 -9.57 27.90
C SER A 254 -0.61 -11.07 27.87
N TYR A 255 -1.86 -11.45 28.18
CA TYR A 255 -2.27 -12.84 28.18
C TYR A 255 -3.27 -13.03 27.03
N HIS A 256 -2.94 -13.91 26.13
CA HIS A 256 -3.87 -14.36 25.09
C HIS A 256 -4.34 -15.76 25.44
N ALA A 257 -5.67 -15.97 25.44
CA ALA A 257 -6.20 -17.31 25.44
C ALA A 257 -5.63 -18.01 24.19
N GLY A 258 -4.67 -18.91 24.40
CA GLY A 258 -3.99 -19.58 23.31
C GLY A 258 -4.93 -20.50 22.60
N ASP A 259 -4.79 -20.65 21.28
CA ASP A 259 -5.37 -21.73 20.54
C ASP A 259 -5.02 -23.06 21.24
N ARG A 260 -6.02 -23.90 21.53
CA ARG A 260 -5.89 -25.22 22.17
C ARG A 260 -5.35 -25.22 23.61
N GLY A 261 -5.76 -24.27 24.44
CA GLY A 261 -5.51 -24.30 25.89
C GLY A 261 -4.10 -23.93 26.32
N LYS A 262 -3.29 -23.38 25.44
CA LYS A 262 -2.05 -22.71 25.82
C LYS A 262 -2.41 -21.33 26.35
N SER A 263 -2.40 -21.16 27.69
CA SER A 263 -2.43 -19.84 28.33
C SER A 263 -1.12 -19.14 27.99
N GLY A 264 -1.11 -18.40 26.85
CA GLY A 264 0.10 -17.76 26.34
C GLY A 264 0.31 -16.43 27.01
N GLU A 265 1.24 -16.34 27.93
CA GLU A 265 1.86 -15.09 28.33
C GLU A 265 2.70 -14.59 27.13
N VAL A 266 2.42 -13.38 26.68
CA VAL A 266 3.16 -12.73 25.57
C VAL A 266 3.80 -11.47 26.10
N VAL A 267 5.12 -11.43 26.06
CA VAL A 267 5.92 -10.26 26.44
C VAL A 267 6.41 -9.55 25.17
N ARG A 268 6.12 -8.25 25.08
CA ARG A 268 6.54 -7.40 23.97
C ARG A 268 7.25 -6.16 24.47
N GLY A 269 8.30 -5.75 23.77
CA GLY A 269 9.03 -4.51 23.99
C GLY A 269 8.66 -3.45 22.97
N TYR A 270 8.64 -2.19 23.40
CA TYR A 270 8.39 -1.05 22.52
C TYR A 270 9.37 0.08 22.86
N VAL A 271 10.01 0.67 21.86
CA VAL A 271 10.54 2.04 21.97
C VAL A 271 9.35 2.94 22.29
N ALA A 272 9.50 3.86 23.25
CA ALA A 272 8.39 4.69 23.75
C ALA A 272 8.80 6.17 23.87
N CYS A 273 9.38 6.74 22.80
CA CYS A 273 9.81 8.13 22.79
C CYS A 273 8.60 9.07 22.78
N GLY A 274 8.61 10.10 23.65
CA GLY A 274 7.52 11.09 23.72
C GLY A 274 6.21 10.60 24.38
N VAL A 275 6.17 9.35 24.90
CA VAL A 275 4.99 8.75 25.56
C VAL A 275 5.33 8.17 26.94
N THR A 276 6.30 8.76 27.63
CA THR A 276 6.83 8.25 28.91
C THR A 276 5.89 8.46 30.10
N ASP A 277 4.89 9.31 29.96
CA ASP A 277 3.78 9.51 30.91
C ASP A 277 2.79 8.32 30.94
N ARG A 278 2.92 7.40 29.99
CA ARG A 278 2.05 6.25 29.82
C ARG A 278 2.65 4.98 30.40
N SER A 279 1.81 4.11 30.93
CA SER A 279 2.23 2.77 31.35
C SER A 279 2.55 1.90 30.12
N ALA A 280 3.36 0.87 30.29
CA ALA A 280 3.73 -0.04 29.21
C ALA A 280 2.51 -0.68 28.50
N LYS A 281 1.44 -0.98 29.23
CA LYS A 281 0.17 -1.46 28.64
C LYS A 281 -0.56 -0.40 27.82
N GLN A 282 -0.45 0.87 28.19
CA GLN A 282 -1.01 1.96 27.38
C GLN A 282 -0.20 2.16 26.11
N VAL A 283 1.14 2.03 26.15
CA VAL A 283 2.01 2.05 24.96
C VAL A 283 1.64 0.89 24.02
N GLU A 284 1.45 -0.31 24.54
CA GLU A 284 0.98 -1.45 23.72
C GLU A 284 -0.37 -1.16 23.05
N ARG A 285 -1.31 -0.52 23.74
CA ARG A 285 -2.61 -0.12 23.15
C ARG A 285 -2.45 0.91 22.04
N LEU A 286 -1.52 1.87 22.19
CA LEU A 286 -1.20 2.81 21.12
C LEU A 286 -0.64 2.08 19.90
N TYR A 287 0.31 1.17 20.11
CA TYR A 287 0.92 0.39 19.04
C TYR A 287 -0.11 -0.45 18.26
N ARG A 288 -1.12 -1.00 18.94
CA ARG A 288 -2.17 -1.80 18.27
C ARG A 288 -2.96 -1.02 17.21
N LYS A 289 -2.96 0.32 17.24
CA LYS A 289 -3.56 1.14 16.19
C LYS A 289 -2.88 0.96 14.84
N ARG A 290 -1.62 0.50 14.82
CA ARG A 290 -0.88 0.15 13.61
C ARG A 290 -1.60 -0.85 12.72
N SER A 291 -2.41 -1.74 13.28
CA SER A 291 -3.15 -2.74 12.48
C SER A 291 -4.05 -2.16 11.39
N GLY A 292 -4.33 -0.86 11.44
CA GLY A 292 -5.04 -0.15 10.35
C GLY A 292 -4.31 -0.22 9.02
N ILE A 293 -2.96 -0.18 9.02
CA ILE A 293 -2.16 -0.25 7.78
C ILE A 293 -2.24 -1.65 7.12
N GLU A 294 -2.38 -2.71 7.92
CA GLU A 294 -2.54 -4.08 7.38
C GLU A 294 -3.87 -4.24 6.62
N THR A 295 -4.89 -3.46 7.02
CA THR A 295 -6.17 -3.40 6.31
C THR A 295 -6.02 -2.70 4.97
N SER A 296 -5.30 -1.56 4.90
CA SER A 296 -4.96 -0.88 3.65
C SER A 296 -4.24 -1.83 2.69
N TYR A 297 -3.23 -2.56 3.14
CA TYR A 297 -2.51 -3.51 2.28
C TYR A 297 -3.39 -4.64 1.73
N ARG A 298 -4.44 -5.06 2.45
CA ARG A 298 -5.42 -6.01 1.92
C ARG A 298 -6.28 -5.39 0.83
N LEU A 299 -6.65 -4.12 0.98
CA LEU A 299 -7.40 -3.38 -0.04
C LEU A 299 -6.54 -3.15 -1.28
N LEU A 300 -5.33 -2.64 -1.10
CA LEU A 300 -4.38 -2.39 -2.18
C LEU A 300 -4.14 -3.64 -3.05
N ARG A 301 -4.07 -4.83 -2.45
CA ARG A 301 -3.96 -6.09 -3.20
C ARG A 301 -5.19 -6.39 -4.07
N GLN A 302 -6.37 -5.83 -3.79
CA GLN A 302 -7.58 -6.00 -4.61
C GLN A 302 -7.58 -5.13 -5.87
N ALA A 303 -6.70 -4.14 -5.96
CA ALA A 303 -6.51 -3.31 -7.14
C ALA A 303 -5.06 -3.34 -7.63
N ARG A 304 -4.34 -4.44 -7.42
CA ARG A 304 -2.97 -4.61 -7.88
C ARG A 304 -2.92 -5.52 -9.08
N GLY A 305 -2.51 -4.98 -10.22
CA GLY A 305 -2.25 -5.76 -11.43
C GLY A 305 -1.13 -6.79 -11.23
N ILE A 306 -1.19 -7.86 -11.98
CA ILE A 306 -0.18 -8.94 -12.00
C ILE A 306 0.81 -8.62 -13.12
N THR A 307 2.09 -8.87 -12.90
CA THR A 307 3.10 -8.68 -13.96
C THR A 307 4.26 -9.65 -13.81
N THR A 308 4.77 -10.10 -14.94
CA THR A 308 6.00 -10.91 -15.05
C THR A 308 7.20 -10.07 -15.45
N THR A 309 7.01 -8.76 -15.76
CA THR A 309 8.13 -7.88 -16.13
C THR A 309 9.21 -7.88 -15.06
N ARG A 310 10.47 -7.79 -15.47
CA ARG A 310 11.62 -7.60 -14.59
C ARG A 310 11.85 -6.13 -14.25
N ASP A 311 11.24 -5.21 -14.99
CA ASP A 311 11.41 -3.78 -14.81
C ASP A 311 10.83 -3.33 -13.46
N PRO A 312 11.65 -2.84 -12.52
CA PRO A 312 11.22 -2.41 -11.21
C PRO A 312 10.35 -1.14 -11.27
N VAL A 313 10.53 -0.30 -12.29
CA VAL A 313 9.76 0.95 -12.44
C VAL A 313 8.34 0.66 -12.86
N VAL A 314 8.14 -0.27 -13.82
CA VAL A 314 6.81 -0.73 -14.21
C VAL A 314 6.09 -1.41 -13.03
N ARG A 315 6.79 -2.22 -12.24
CA ARG A 315 6.23 -2.83 -11.02
C ARG A 315 5.82 -1.78 -9.99
N PHE A 316 6.64 -0.76 -9.83
CA PHE A 316 6.34 0.36 -8.94
C PHE A 316 5.15 1.17 -9.45
N ALA A 317 5.04 1.43 -10.76
CA ALA A 317 3.90 2.10 -11.36
C ALA A 317 2.58 1.38 -11.06
N ILE A 318 2.52 0.07 -11.25
CA ILE A 318 1.35 -0.77 -10.92
C ILE A 318 0.98 -0.64 -9.44
N MET A 319 1.97 -0.63 -8.55
CA MET A 319 1.74 -0.47 -7.11
C MET A 319 1.22 0.93 -6.75
N LEU A 320 1.77 1.97 -7.38
CA LEU A 320 1.32 3.36 -7.18
C LEU A 320 -0.11 3.57 -7.70
N VAL A 321 -0.46 3.02 -8.86
CA VAL A 321 -1.84 3.06 -9.37
C VAL A 321 -2.80 2.39 -8.39
N ALA A 322 -2.46 1.24 -7.83
CA ALA A 322 -3.27 0.58 -6.82
C ALA A 322 -3.47 1.45 -5.55
N ALA A 323 -2.42 2.15 -5.09
CA ALA A 323 -2.49 3.04 -3.94
C ALA A 323 -3.33 4.31 -4.24
N LEU A 324 -3.21 4.85 -5.45
CA LEU A 324 -4.04 5.98 -5.89
C LEU A 324 -5.51 5.61 -5.98
N LEU A 325 -5.84 4.43 -6.51
CA LEU A 325 -7.21 3.92 -6.56
C LEU A 325 -7.78 3.69 -5.16
N GLU A 326 -7.01 3.16 -4.21
CA GLU A 326 -7.44 3.02 -2.82
C GLU A 326 -7.74 4.38 -2.19
N ASN A 327 -6.84 5.37 -2.34
CA ASN A 327 -7.06 6.71 -1.82
C ASN A 327 -8.24 7.41 -2.49
N LEU A 328 -8.43 7.24 -3.80
CA LEU A 328 -9.59 7.77 -4.51
C LEU A 328 -10.89 7.20 -3.94
N TRP A 329 -10.98 5.87 -3.77
CA TRP A 329 -12.14 5.26 -3.14
C TRP A 329 -12.42 5.85 -1.74
N LEU A 330 -11.38 6.07 -0.93
CA LEU A 330 -11.52 6.68 0.40
C LEU A 330 -12.07 8.10 0.29
N VAL A 331 -11.58 8.90 -0.65
CA VAL A 331 -12.10 10.25 -0.89
C VAL A 331 -13.56 10.21 -1.27
N LEU A 332 -13.95 9.41 -2.26
CA LEU A 332 -15.35 9.28 -2.68
C LEU A 332 -16.24 8.79 -1.54
N ARG A 333 -15.76 7.81 -0.79
CA ARG A 333 -16.47 7.26 0.36
C ARG A 333 -16.73 8.31 1.45
N TRP A 334 -15.76 9.17 1.75
CA TRP A 334 -15.86 10.15 2.83
C TRP A 334 -16.40 11.49 2.41
N ALA A 335 -16.09 11.96 1.21
CA ALA A 335 -16.50 13.29 0.72
C ALA A 335 -17.85 13.27 0.03
N VAL A 336 -18.18 12.19 -0.70
CA VAL A 336 -19.38 12.10 -1.53
C VAL A 336 -20.45 11.21 -0.89
N VAL A 337 -20.11 9.99 -0.53
CA VAL A 337 -21.08 8.94 -0.16
C VAL A 337 -21.46 8.97 1.31
N ALA A 338 -20.59 9.44 2.19
CA ALA A 338 -20.82 9.45 3.64
C ALA A 338 -21.95 10.42 4.03
N ARG A 339 -22.95 9.91 4.73
CA ARG A 339 -24.09 10.70 5.22
C ARG A 339 -23.84 11.26 6.62
N PRO A 340 -24.24 12.51 6.91
CA PRO A 340 -24.19 13.04 8.26
C PRO A 340 -25.05 12.19 9.21
N ARG A 341 -24.51 11.81 10.37
CA ARG A 341 -25.24 11.10 11.43
C ARG A 341 -24.99 11.76 12.77
N ARG A 342 -25.95 11.69 13.70
CA ARG A 342 -25.75 12.14 15.08
C ARG A 342 -24.59 11.37 15.73
N GLY A 343 -23.47 12.06 15.99
CA GLY A 343 -22.25 11.47 16.55
C GLY A 343 -21.21 10.97 15.52
N GLY A 344 -21.35 11.32 14.23
CA GLY A 344 -20.38 10.96 13.18
C GLY A 344 -20.97 10.95 11.77
N ARG A 345 -20.43 10.09 10.94
CA ARG A 345 -20.93 9.84 9.58
C ARG A 345 -21.30 8.37 9.42
N ASP A 346 -22.39 8.15 8.70
CA ASP A 346 -22.80 6.82 8.25
C ASP A 346 -22.17 6.54 6.88
N LEU A 347 -21.44 5.45 6.78
CA LEU A 347 -20.77 5.02 5.55
C LEU A 347 -21.60 3.89 4.98
N PRO A 348 -22.18 4.04 3.78
CA PRO A 348 -22.93 2.96 3.14
C PRO A 348 -22.06 1.70 3.02
N GLU A 349 -22.60 0.58 3.48
CA GLU A 349 -21.92 -0.72 3.41
C GLU A 349 -21.77 -1.21 1.97
N GLU A 350 -22.65 -0.75 1.07
CA GLU A 350 -22.68 -1.12 -0.33
C GLU A 350 -21.51 -0.55 -1.14
N PHE A 351 -20.94 0.62 -0.77
CA PHE A 351 -19.79 1.21 -1.45
C PHE A 351 -18.48 0.70 -0.87
N THR A 352 -18.24 -0.59 -1.02
CA THR A 352 -16.96 -1.24 -0.66
C THR A 352 -15.87 -0.92 -1.68
N PHE A 353 -14.60 -1.18 -1.32
CA PHE A 353 -13.50 -1.05 -2.30
C PHE A 353 -13.67 -2.02 -3.48
N LYS A 354 -14.20 -3.20 -3.21
CA LYS A 354 -14.54 -4.16 -4.26
C LYS A 354 -15.60 -3.59 -5.21
N THR A 355 -16.68 -3.00 -4.69
CA THR A 355 -17.72 -2.35 -5.52
C THR A 355 -17.14 -1.23 -6.38
N PHE A 356 -16.24 -0.41 -5.80
CA PHE A 356 -15.53 0.63 -6.54
C PHE A 356 -14.71 0.06 -7.70
N CYS A 357 -13.92 -0.99 -7.46
CA CYS A 357 -13.15 -1.66 -8.51
C CYS A 357 -14.06 -2.31 -9.57
N ASP A 358 -15.16 -2.92 -9.14
CA ASP A 358 -16.13 -3.56 -10.05
C ASP A 358 -16.81 -2.52 -10.97
N TRP A 359 -17.08 -1.31 -10.48
CA TRP A 359 -17.65 -0.22 -11.29
C TRP A 359 -16.65 0.28 -12.34
N ILE A 360 -15.41 0.59 -11.94
CA ILE A 360 -14.37 1.00 -12.90
C ILE A 360 -14.17 -0.09 -13.95
N ARG A 361 -14.08 -1.35 -13.52
CA ARG A 361 -13.91 -2.49 -14.42
C ARG A 361 -15.02 -2.54 -15.46
N HIS A 362 -16.28 -2.47 -15.04
CA HIS A 362 -17.44 -2.57 -15.93
C HIS A 362 -17.42 -1.47 -17.00
N GLU A 363 -17.22 -0.22 -16.60
CA GLU A 363 -17.18 0.92 -17.51
C GLU A 363 -16.00 0.84 -18.50
N LEU A 364 -14.81 0.45 -18.01
CA LEU A 364 -13.64 0.31 -18.88
C LEU A 364 -13.77 -0.89 -19.84
N GLU A 365 -14.32 -2.01 -19.40
CA GLU A 365 -14.57 -3.16 -20.27
C GLU A 365 -15.57 -2.82 -21.38
N GLU A 366 -16.56 -2.00 -21.11
CA GLU A 366 -17.50 -1.49 -22.10
C GLU A 366 -16.83 -0.50 -23.06
N GLN A 367 -16.11 0.50 -22.52
CA GLN A 367 -15.36 1.51 -23.29
C GLN A 367 -14.32 0.85 -24.22
N LEU A 368 -13.56 -0.11 -23.73
CA LEU A 368 -12.49 -0.79 -24.46
C LEU A 368 -12.98 -2.02 -25.24
N ARG A 369 -14.28 -2.25 -25.31
CA ARG A 369 -14.95 -3.33 -26.04
C ARG A 369 -14.37 -4.70 -25.74
N ARG A 370 -14.32 -5.08 -24.46
CA ARG A 370 -13.84 -6.39 -24.06
C ARG A 370 -14.62 -7.51 -24.74
N GLN A 371 -13.89 -8.44 -25.35
CA GLN A 371 -14.44 -9.60 -26.03
C GLN A 371 -14.73 -10.74 -25.05
N TRP A 372 -15.99 -11.12 -24.91
CA TRP A 372 -16.42 -12.29 -24.14
C TRP A 372 -16.59 -13.53 -25.04
N LYS A 373 -15.72 -13.70 -26.08
CA LYS A 373 -15.83 -14.77 -27.06
C LYS A 373 -14.58 -15.62 -27.02
N ILE A 374 -14.77 -16.93 -26.86
CA ILE A 374 -13.69 -17.92 -27.03
C ILE A 374 -13.88 -18.56 -28.39
N LYS A 375 -12.82 -18.57 -29.22
CA LYS A 375 -12.82 -19.26 -30.50
C LYS A 375 -12.97 -20.75 -30.25
N ALA A 376 -14.14 -21.29 -30.49
CA ALA A 376 -14.36 -22.73 -30.43
C ALA A 376 -13.64 -23.37 -31.64
N ASN A 377 -12.51 -23.98 -31.40
CA ASN A 377 -11.95 -24.90 -32.37
C ASN A 377 -12.83 -26.12 -32.40
N GLY A 378 -13.79 -26.17 -33.33
CA GLY A 378 -14.61 -27.33 -33.56
C GLY A 378 -13.73 -28.54 -33.85
N VAL A 379 -13.48 -29.35 -32.85
CA VAL A 379 -13.14 -30.75 -33.08
C VAL A 379 -14.43 -31.34 -33.65
N GLY A 380 -14.49 -31.46 -34.98
CA GLY A 380 -15.63 -32.11 -35.61
C GLY A 380 -15.81 -33.48 -34.92
N VAL A 381 -16.96 -33.67 -34.30
CA VAL A 381 -17.34 -35.02 -33.84
C VAL A 381 -17.28 -35.90 -35.07
N PRO A 382 -16.46 -36.98 -35.11
CA PRO A 382 -16.37 -37.83 -36.28
C PRO A 382 -17.77 -38.32 -36.62
N ALA A 383 -18.19 -38.17 -37.87
CA ALA A 383 -19.52 -38.55 -38.36
C ALA A 383 -19.94 -40.01 -38.09
N SER A 384 -19.04 -40.80 -37.58
CA SER A 384 -19.31 -42.24 -37.18
C SER A 384 -20.08 -42.36 -35.87
N GLN A 385 -20.29 -41.34 -35.08
CA GLN A 385 -21.10 -41.45 -33.85
C GLN A 385 -22.54 -40.91 -34.00
N ALA A 386 -22.87 -40.23 -35.09
CA ALA A 386 -24.23 -39.78 -35.35
C ALA A 386 -25.15 -40.84 -35.94
N ALA A 387 -24.63 -41.97 -36.37
CA ALA A 387 -25.44 -43.04 -37.01
C ALA A 387 -25.84 -44.19 -36.06
N ALA A 388 -25.50 -44.10 -34.75
CA ALA A 388 -25.82 -45.13 -33.75
C ALA A 388 -26.94 -44.74 -32.77
N ALA A 389 -27.63 -43.59 -32.99
CA ALA A 389 -28.75 -43.11 -32.17
C ALA A 389 -30.03 -42.88 -32.98
N GLY A 390 -30.27 -43.67 -34.04
CA GLY A 390 -31.51 -43.71 -34.82
C GLY A 390 -32.24 -45.03 -34.64
#